data_d3d6bda6ff32f031132d95070bde73b9
#
_entry.id   d3d6bda6ff32f031132d95070bde73b9
#
_cell.length_a   1.000
_cell.length_b   1.000
_cell.length_c   1.000
_cell.angle_alpha   90.00
_cell.angle_beta   90.00
_cell.angle_gamma   90.00
#
_symmetry.space_group_name_H-M   'P 1'
#
loop_
_entity.id
_entity.type
_entity.pdbx_description
1 polymer ?
#
loop_
_entity_poly.entity_id
_entity_poly.type
_entity_poly.pdbx_seq_one_letter_code
_entity_poly.pdbx_strand_id
1 'polypeptide(L)'
;MTSRRAPRGILLDLDGTIADSIEFFYGLACEMVQAANCAAPERAAVLDAIANGVVPHERFLPADLPDRDVFLARLYRDQGPIWVERYGAETEPLAGALDTVRALCDRGLRLALVTSSMGSLPFLDRWGVRELFATIVSREDVRRIKPDPESLLLALERLSLQPSEVLNVGDTPLDVRAGLAAGVETIGVLTGAGTEQQLRGAGATRILPSLCALPDFLDRTFSDSSPE
;
A
#
# COMPACT_ATOMS: atom_id res chain seq x y z
N MET A 1 3.64 -28.80 17.93
CA MET A 1 3.62 -27.64 17.02
C MET A 1 2.19 -27.47 16.61
N THR A 2 1.53 -26.39 16.99
CA THR A 2 0.14 -26.13 16.59
C THR A 2 0.12 -25.90 15.08
N SER A 3 -0.61 -26.75 14.35
CA SER A 3 -0.86 -26.61 12.91
C SER A 3 -1.41 -25.19 12.69
N ARG A 4 -0.69 -24.39 11.89
CA ARG A 4 -1.09 -23.02 11.56
C ARG A 4 -2.22 -23.12 10.53
N ARG A 5 -3.39 -22.59 10.87
CA ARG A 5 -4.51 -22.58 9.93
C ARG A 5 -4.20 -21.72 8.72
N ALA A 6 -4.61 -22.19 7.54
CA ALA A 6 -4.55 -21.39 6.31
C ALA A 6 -5.42 -20.13 6.45
N PRO A 7 -4.97 -18.99 5.91
CA PRO A 7 -5.76 -17.77 5.92
C PRO A 7 -7.04 -17.95 5.09
N ARG A 8 -8.08 -17.23 5.46
CA ARG A 8 -9.36 -17.16 4.75
C ARG A 8 -9.48 -15.87 3.94
N GLY A 9 -8.63 -14.89 4.23
CA GLY A 9 -8.61 -13.63 3.51
C GLY A 9 -7.21 -13.01 3.47
N ILE A 10 -7.04 -12.09 2.53
CA ILE A 10 -5.82 -11.28 2.37
C ILE A 10 -6.20 -9.81 2.30
N LEU A 11 -5.55 -8.99 3.11
CA LEU A 11 -5.59 -7.54 3.00
C LEU A 11 -4.39 -7.12 2.14
N LEU A 12 -4.63 -6.46 1.03
CA LEU A 12 -3.62 -6.06 0.07
C LEU A 12 -3.49 -4.53 0.09
N ASP A 13 -2.29 -4.03 0.28
CA ASP A 13 -1.98 -2.65 -0.07
C ASP A 13 -1.98 -2.47 -1.60
N LEU A 14 -2.02 -1.23 -2.06
CA LEU A 14 -2.09 -0.88 -3.47
C LEU A 14 -0.74 -0.45 -4.03
N ASP A 15 -0.24 0.70 -3.56
CA ASP A 15 0.89 1.41 -4.12
C ASP A 15 2.20 0.70 -3.78
N GLY A 16 2.97 0.29 -4.79
CA GLY A 16 4.18 -0.52 -4.58
C GLY A 16 3.90 -2.00 -4.24
N THR A 17 2.64 -2.41 -4.12
CA THR A 17 2.23 -3.81 -3.85
C THR A 17 1.51 -4.43 -5.04
N ILE A 18 0.48 -3.76 -5.59
CA ILE A 18 -0.25 -4.15 -6.80
C ILE A 18 0.04 -3.16 -7.93
N ALA A 19 0.06 -1.87 -7.61
CA ALA A 19 0.26 -0.75 -8.53
C ALA A 19 1.73 -0.34 -8.61
N ASP A 20 2.22 -0.14 -9.82
CA ASP A 20 3.54 0.43 -10.11
C ASP A 20 3.44 1.96 -10.08
N SER A 21 3.36 2.52 -8.89
CA SER A 21 3.12 3.95 -8.64
C SER A 21 4.32 4.69 -8.02
N ILE A 22 5.40 3.99 -7.73
CA ILE A 22 6.55 4.58 -7.02
C ILE A 22 7.20 5.70 -7.82
N GLU A 23 7.40 5.51 -9.12
CA GLU A 23 7.99 6.55 -9.98
C GLU A 23 7.03 7.75 -10.16
N PHE A 24 5.72 7.52 -10.15
CA PHE A 24 4.74 8.60 -10.14
C PHE A 24 4.89 9.47 -8.88
N PHE A 25 4.96 8.86 -7.69
CA PHE A 25 5.11 9.62 -6.43
C PHE A 25 6.47 10.31 -6.32
N TYR A 26 7.53 9.69 -6.85
CA TYR A 26 8.84 10.35 -6.96
C TYR A 26 8.76 11.58 -7.87
N GLY A 27 8.18 11.44 -9.07
CA GLY A 27 7.98 12.55 -10.01
C GLY A 27 7.16 13.68 -9.39
N LEU A 28 6.08 13.34 -8.69
CA LEU A 28 5.24 14.29 -7.96
C LEU A 28 6.04 15.07 -6.90
N ALA A 29 6.87 14.38 -6.12
CA ALA A 29 7.74 15.03 -5.14
C ALA A 29 8.72 16.01 -5.80
N CYS A 30 9.29 15.65 -6.95
CA CYS A 30 10.15 16.54 -7.73
C CYS A 30 9.40 17.77 -8.25
N GLU A 31 8.21 17.60 -8.82
CA GLU A 31 7.36 18.70 -9.31
C GLU A 31 7.02 19.69 -8.19
N MET A 32 6.65 19.20 -7.00
CA MET A 32 6.32 20.03 -5.83
C MET A 32 7.51 20.88 -5.39
N VAL A 33 8.70 20.28 -5.33
CA VAL A 33 9.93 20.94 -4.86
C VAL A 33 10.43 21.94 -5.92
N GLN A 34 10.36 21.58 -7.19
CA GLN A 34 10.73 22.47 -8.31
C GLN A 34 9.79 23.69 -8.44
N ALA A 35 8.50 23.52 -8.12
CA ALA A 35 7.54 24.64 -8.09
C ALA A 35 7.93 25.73 -7.08
N ALA A 36 8.74 25.38 -6.06
CA ALA A 36 9.33 26.32 -5.10
C ALA A 36 10.74 26.79 -5.50
N ASN A 37 11.17 26.55 -6.76
CA ASN A 37 12.52 26.82 -7.26
C ASN A 37 13.63 26.12 -6.46
N CYS A 38 13.33 24.97 -5.84
CA CYS A 38 14.31 24.14 -5.14
C CYS A 38 14.82 23.01 -6.05
N ALA A 39 16.00 22.49 -5.75
CA ALA A 39 16.56 21.35 -6.47
C ALA A 39 15.74 20.09 -6.22
N ALA A 40 15.55 19.26 -7.25
CA ALA A 40 14.88 17.98 -7.12
C ALA A 40 15.56 17.10 -6.06
N PRO A 41 14.80 16.45 -5.20
CA PRO A 41 15.36 15.59 -4.16
C PRO A 41 15.92 14.29 -4.77
N GLU A 42 16.89 13.70 -4.09
CA GLU A 42 17.41 12.37 -4.44
C GLU A 42 16.31 11.31 -4.30
N ARG A 43 16.24 10.41 -5.30
CA ARG A 43 15.20 9.36 -5.34
C ARG A 43 15.14 8.53 -4.05
N ALA A 44 16.29 8.08 -3.55
CA ALA A 44 16.37 7.28 -2.34
C ALA A 44 15.80 8.03 -1.11
N ALA A 45 16.00 9.35 -1.03
CA ALA A 45 15.45 10.17 0.06
C ALA A 45 13.94 10.33 -0.04
N VAL A 46 13.38 10.39 -1.24
CA VAL A 46 11.92 10.43 -1.46
C VAL A 46 11.28 9.10 -1.08
N LEU A 47 11.86 7.98 -1.50
CA LEU A 47 11.37 6.65 -1.13
C LEU A 47 11.40 6.44 0.39
N ASP A 48 12.49 6.86 1.05
CA ASP A 48 12.57 6.81 2.51
C ASP A 48 11.48 7.68 3.18
N ALA A 49 11.18 8.84 2.63
CA ALA A 49 10.09 9.68 3.12
C ALA A 49 8.73 8.98 2.98
N ILE A 50 8.43 8.41 1.80
CA ILE A 50 7.20 7.65 1.53
C ILE A 50 7.09 6.47 2.50
N ALA A 51 8.14 5.65 2.62
CA ALA A 51 8.18 4.48 3.50
C ALA A 51 7.92 4.82 4.98
N ASN A 52 8.26 6.03 5.41
CA ASN A 52 8.05 6.51 6.77
C ASN A 52 6.81 7.41 6.94
N GLY A 53 5.99 7.59 5.90
CA GLY A 53 4.77 8.39 5.96
C GLY A 53 5.02 9.90 6.06
N VAL A 54 6.20 10.33 5.63
CA VAL A 54 6.55 11.75 5.60
C VAL A 54 6.16 12.33 4.25
N VAL A 55 5.34 13.37 4.28
CA VAL A 55 4.89 14.02 3.03
C VAL A 55 6.08 14.76 2.39
N PRO A 56 6.32 14.58 1.08
CA PRO A 56 7.50 15.14 0.42
C PRO A 56 7.73 16.64 0.63
N HIS A 57 6.66 17.46 0.63
CA HIS A 57 6.79 18.89 0.85
C HIS A 57 7.21 19.25 2.30
N GLU A 58 6.92 18.40 3.27
CA GLU A 58 7.36 18.64 4.66
C GLU A 58 8.87 18.41 4.80
N ARG A 59 9.41 17.46 4.06
CA ARG A 59 10.81 17.07 4.14
C ARG A 59 11.74 17.85 3.23
N PHE A 60 11.28 18.20 2.02
CA PHE A 60 12.15 18.72 0.96
C PHE A 60 11.95 20.20 0.62
N LEU A 61 10.88 20.83 1.11
CA LEU A 61 10.75 22.28 1.03
C LEU A 61 11.44 22.96 2.21
N PRO A 62 12.14 24.09 1.97
CA PRO A 62 12.74 24.86 3.03
C PRO A 62 11.70 25.26 4.11
N ALA A 63 12.08 25.13 5.39
CA ALA A 63 11.21 25.52 6.49
C ALA A 63 10.96 27.04 6.52
N ASP A 64 11.92 27.80 5.99
CA ASP A 64 11.91 29.26 5.88
C ASP A 64 11.39 29.78 4.53
N LEU A 65 10.76 28.90 3.74
CA LEU A 65 10.14 29.31 2.48
C LEU A 65 9.11 30.43 2.75
N PRO A 66 9.26 31.62 2.15
CA PRO A 66 8.32 32.72 2.35
C PRO A 66 6.88 32.29 2.00
N ASP A 67 5.94 32.65 2.85
CA ASP A 67 4.51 32.34 2.67
C ASP A 67 4.23 30.86 2.38
N ARG A 68 4.99 29.96 3.00
CA ARG A 68 4.98 28.50 2.75
C ARG A 68 3.57 27.91 2.75
N ASP A 69 2.72 28.26 3.70
CA ASP A 69 1.36 27.71 3.78
C ASP A 69 0.48 28.22 2.63
N VAL A 70 0.65 29.50 2.23
CA VAL A 70 -0.06 30.06 1.07
C VAL A 70 0.42 29.41 -0.22
N PHE A 71 1.75 29.21 -0.35
CA PHE A 71 2.33 28.49 -1.48
C PHE A 71 1.77 27.06 -1.59
N LEU A 72 1.77 26.29 -0.50
CA LEU A 72 1.24 24.92 -0.48
C LEU A 72 -0.25 24.88 -0.80
N ALA A 73 -1.05 25.76 -0.17
CA ALA A 73 -2.49 25.83 -0.45
C ALA A 73 -2.78 26.12 -1.92
N ARG A 74 -2.01 27.03 -2.53
CA ARG A 74 -2.11 27.33 -3.95
C ARG A 74 -1.69 26.14 -4.82
N LEU A 75 -0.55 25.53 -4.51
CA LEU A 75 -0.03 24.37 -5.24
C LEU A 75 -1.04 23.21 -5.25
N TYR A 76 -1.56 22.83 -4.10
CA TYR A 76 -2.56 21.77 -4.00
C TYR A 76 -3.87 22.10 -4.69
N ARG A 77 -4.33 23.36 -4.60
CA ARG A 77 -5.54 23.80 -5.30
C ARG A 77 -5.38 23.71 -6.82
N ASP A 78 -4.24 24.17 -7.34
CA ASP A 78 -4.03 24.32 -8.78
C ASP A 78 -3.55 23.01 -9.43
N GLN A 79 -2.73 22.23 -8.75
CA GLN A 79 -2.13 21.00 -9.27
C GLN A 79 -2.77 19.72 -8.74
N GLY A 80 -3.38 19.74 -7.57
CA GLY A 80 -3.96 18.56 -6.94
C GLY A 80 -4.92 17.78 -7.83
N PRO A 81 -5.90 18.44 -8.49
CA PRO A 81 -6.80 17.76 -9.42
C PRO A 81 -6.06 17.10 -10.61
N ILE A 82 -5.03 17.76 -11.13
CA ILE A 82 -4.20 17.24 -12.23
C ILE A 82 -3.43 16.01 -11.78
N TRP A 83 -2.86 16.02 -10.58
CA TRP A 83 -2.13 14.88 -10.01
C TRP A 83 -3.05 13.67 -9.79
N VAL A 84 -4.28 13.92 -9.31
CA VAL A 84 -5.27 12.84 -9.12
C VAL A 84 -5.69 12.24 -10.46
N GLU A 85 -5.91 13.07 -11.48
CA GLU A 85 -6.23 12.61 -12.83
C GLU A 85 -5.07 11.79 -13.43
N ARG A 86 -3.83 12.31 -13.35
CA ARG A 86 -2.64 11.61 -13.83
C ARG A 86 -2.42 10.29 -13.10
N TYR A 87 -2.55 10.26 -11.77
CA TYR A 87 -2.47 9.04 -11.00
C TYR A 87 -3.49 8.00 -11.50
N GLY A 88 -4.73 8.41 -11.70
CA GLY A 88 -5.78 7.54 -12.23
C GLY A 88 -5.51 7.03 -13.66
N ALA A 89 -4.90 7.86 -14.51
CA ALA A 89 -4.66 7.57 -15.93
C ALA A 89 -3.35 6.79 -16.17
N GLU A 90 -2.27 7.15 -15.46
CA GLU A 90 -0.91 6.69 -15.73
C GLU A 90 -0.51 5.47 -14.90
N THR A 91 -1.21 5.18 -13.79
CA THR A 91 -0.87 4.04 -12.92
C THR A 91 -1.12 2.73 -13.64
N GLU A 92 -0.08 1.91 -13.74
CA GLU A 92 -0.10 0.57 -14.31
C GLU A 92 0.11 -0.49 -13.21
N PRO A 93 -0.29 -1.76 -13.43
CA PRO A 93 -0.06 -2.80 -12.46
C PRO A 93 1.40 -3.25 -12.47
N LEU A 94 1.92 -3.64 -11.31
CA LEU A 94 3.18 -4.36 -11.22
C LEU A 94 3.08 -5.69 -11.99
N ALA A 95 4.19 -6.09 -12.62
CA ALA A 95 4.24 -7.30 -13.44
C ALA A 95 3.75 -8.54 -12.67
N GLY A 96 2.75 -9.23 -13.20
CA GLY A 96 2.14 -10.43 -12.62
C GLY A 96 1.23 -10.20 -11.41
N ALA A 97 1.09 -8.95 -10.92
CA ALA A 97 0.28 -8.67 -9.75
C ALA A 97 -1.20 -8.99 -9.96
N LEU A 98 -1.76 -8.63 -11.13
CA LEU A 98 -3.18 -8.90 -11.42
C LEU A 98 -3.49 -10.38 -11.55
N ASP A 99 -2.60 -11.16 -12.16
CA ASP A 99 -2.76 -12.61 -12.25
C ASP A 99 -2.67 -13.25 -10.87
N THR A 100 -1.82 -12.71 -10.00
CA THR A 100 -1.75 -13.15 -8.61
C THR A 100 -3.04 -12.83 -7.85
N VAL A 101 -3.60 -11.62 -8.00
CA VAL A 101 -4.89 -11.25 -7.37
C VAL A 101 -5.99 -12.22 -7.83
N ARG A 102 -6.07 -12.53 -9.13
CA ARG A 102 -7.02 -13.52 -9.68
C ARG A 102 -6.81 -14.91 -9.06
N ALA A 103 -5.56 -15.39 -9.05
CA ALA A 103 -5.23 -16.69 -8.48
C ALA A 103 -5.56 -16.80 -6.98
N LEU A 104 -5.39 -15.74 -6.21
CA LEU A 104 -5.79 -15.70 -4.79
C LEU A 104 -7.31 -15.77 -4.65
N CYS A 105 -8.06 -15.06 -5.50
CA CYS A 105 -9.52 -15.12 -5.53
C CYS A 105 -10.01 -16.52 -5.91
N ASP A 106 -9.41 -17.15 -6.93
CA ASP A 106 -9.77 -18.50 -7.41
C ASP A 106 -9.52 -19.59 -6.34
N ARG A 107 -8.62 -19.34 -5.39
CA ARG A 107 -8.40 -20.17 -4.20
C ARG A 107 -9.49 -20.01 -3.13
N GLY A 108 -10.49 -19.16 -3.36
CA GLY A 108 -11.56 -18.87 -2.42
C GLY A 108 -11.18 -17.93 -1.29
N LEU A 109 -10.03 -17.23 -1.40
CA LEU A 109 -9.62 -16.22 -0.42
C LEU A 109 -10.45 -14.93 -0.59
N ARG A 110 -10.92 -14.38 0.52
CA ARG A 110 -11.61 -13.09 0.52
C ARG A 110 -10.57 -11.97 0.49
N LEU A 111 -10.59 -11.16 -0.56
CA LEU A 111 -9.63 -10.10 -0.75
C LEU A 111 -10.21 -8.76 -0.31
N ALA A 112 -9.40 -7.97 0.40
CA ALA A 112 -9.66 -6.56 0.64
C ALA A 112 -8.49 -5.73 0.12
N LEU A 113 -8.79 -4.64 -0.59
CA LEU A 113 -7.81 -3.61 -0.90
C LEU A 113 -7.81 -2.59 0.24
N VAL A 114 -6.65 -2.29 0.80
CA VAL A 114 -6.50 -1.34 1.91
C VAL A 114 -5.42 -0.33 1.57
N THR A 115 -5.80 0.84 1.11
CA THR A 115 -4.86 1.86 0.61
C THR A 115 -4.96 3.18 1.38
N SER A 116 -3.84 3.90 1.47
CA SER A 116 -3.81 5.29 1.94
C SER A 116 -4.03 6.29 0.81
N SER A 117 -4.17 5.83 -0.43
CA SER A 117 -4.45 6.68 -1.59
C SER A 117 -5.89 7.15 -1.62
N MET A 118 -6.12 8.28 -2.29
CA MET A 118 -7.44 8.92 -2.44
C MET A 118 -8.04 8.63 -3.81
N GLY A 119 -9.37 8.82 -3.89
CA GLY A 119 -10.08 8.80 -5.15
C GLY A 119 -10.69 7.45 -5.53
N SER A 120 -11.39 7.45 -6.66
CA SER A 120 -12.17 6.30 -7.14
C SER A 120 -11.35 5.13 -7.65
N LEU A 121 -10.02 5.28 -7.77
CA LEU A 121 -9.10 4.26 -8.30
C LEU A 121 -9.60 3.67 -9.64
N PRO A 122 -9.80 4.48 -10.69
CA PRO A 122 -10.45 4.06 -11.94
C PRO A 122 -9.66 3.00 -12.71
N PHE A 123 -8.35 2.88 -12.43
CA PHE A 123 -7.52 1.85 -13.02
C PHE A 123 -7.89 0.44 -12.55
N LEU A 124 -8.52 0.26 -11.39
CA LEU A 124 -9.01 -1.06 -10.97
C LEU A 124 -10.08 -1.61 -11.91
N ASP A 125 -10.93 -0.73 -12.46
CA ASP A 125 -11.93 -1.10 -13.47
C ASP A 125 -11.24 -1.37 -14.81
N ARG A 126 -10.28 -0.51 -15.22
CA ARG A 126 -9.47 -0.69 -16.42
C ARG A 126 -8.69 -2.01 -16.39
N TRP A 127 -8.19 -2.42 -15.22
CA TRP A 127 -7.49 -3.69 -15.02
C TRP A 127 -8.43 -4.90 -14.89
N GLY A 128 -9.74 -4.68 -14.74
CA GLY A 128 -10.73 -5.75 -14.57
C GLY A 128 -10.55 -6.55 -13.27
N VAL A 129 -10.19 -5.87 -12.18
CA VAL A 129 -9.93 -6.53 -10.88
C VAL A 129 -10.74 -5.95 -9.72
N ARG A 130 -11.49 -4.86 -9.92
CA ARG A 130 -12.27 -4.24 -8.84
C ARG A 130 -13.20 -5.23 -8.15
N GLU A 131 -13.92 -6.02 -8.93
CA GLU A 131 -14.91 -6.99 -8.45
C GLU A 131 -14.29 -8.21 -7.75
N LEU A 132 -12.97 -8.38 -7.82
CA LEU A 132 -12.26 -9.42 -7.07
C LEU A 132 -12.07 -9.05 -5.60
N PHE A 133 -12.16 -7.77 -5.27
CA PHE A 133 -12.08 -7.31 -3.90
C PHE A 133 -13.48 -7.29 -3.27
N ALA A 134 -13.68 -8.10 -2.24
CA ALA A 134 -14.91 -8.11 -1.45
C ALA A 134 -15.15 -6.76 -0.75
N THR A 135 -14.10 -5.99 -0.51
CA THR A 135 -14.16 -4.61 -0.04
C THR A 135 -12.90 -3.83 -0.43
N ILE A 136 -13.07 -2.53 -0.60
CA ILE A 136 -11.99 -1.56 -0.76
C ILE A 136 -12.11 -0.58 0.40
N VAL A 137 -11.00 -0.35 1.09
CA VAL A 137 -10.87 0.65 2.16
C VAL A 137 -9.81 1.65 1.72
N SER A 138 -10.22 2.86 1.43
CA SER A 138 -9.36 3.97 1.02
C SER A 138 -9.15 4.97 2.15
N ARG A 139 -8.34 5.99 1.89
CA ARG A 139 -8.17 7.11 2.82
C ARG A 139 -9.50 7.79 3.22
N GLU A 140 -10.48 7.80 2.33
CA GLU A 140 -11.77 8.47 2.53
C GLU A 140 -12.69 7.72 3.50
N ASP A 141 -12.43 6.42 3.70
CA ASP A 141 -13.22 5.57 4.61
C ASP A 141 -12.81 5.71 6.08
N VAL A 142 -11.64 6.31 6.37
CA VAL A 142 -11.03 6.32 7.70
C VAL A 142 -10.61 7.72 8.14
N ARG A 143 -10.53 7.92 9.44
CA ARG A 143 -10.03 9.17 10.03
C ARG A 143 -8.51 9.19 10.12
N ARG A 144 -7.91 8.04 10.38
CA ARG A 144 -6.47 7.86 10.58
C ARG A 144 -5.96 6.81 9.60
N ILE A 145 -4.96 7.21 8.83
CA ILE A 145 -4.28 6.33 7.86
C ILE A 145 -3.22 5.48 8.54
N LYS A 146 -2.71 4.46 7.83
CA LYS A 146 -1.54 3.70 8.25
C LYS A 146 -0.40 4.63 8.71
N PRO A 147 0.24 4.38 9.86
CA PRO A 147 0.31 3.11 10.58
C PRO A 147 -0.81 2.87 11.60
N ASP A 148 -1.84 3.72 11.67
CA ASP A 148 -3.02 3.44 12.49
C ASP A 148 -3.77 2.22 11.94
N PRO A 149 -4.27 1.31 12.80
CA PRO A 149 -4.92 0.08 12.36
C PRO A 149 -6.35 0.30 11.80
N GLU A 150 -6.92 1.50 11.85
CA GLU A 150 -8.32 1.79 11.55
C GLU A 150 -8.76 1.21 10.20
N SER A 151 -7.95 1.38 9.14
CA SER A 151 -8.28 0.85 7.80
C SER A 151 -8.29 -0.68 7.74
N LEU A 152 -7.37 -1.34 8.43
CA LEU A 152 -7.32 -2.80 8.49
C LEU A 152 -8.48 -3.37 9.32
N LEU A 153 -8.79 -2.74 10.45
CA LEU A 153 -9.92 -3.13 11.30
C LEU A 153 -11.25 -2.98 10.55
N LEU A 154 -11.44 -1.90 9.79
CA LEU A 154 -12.61 -1.71 8.93
C LEU A 154 -12.68 -2.78 7.82
N ALA A 155 -11.55 -3.13 7.22
CA ALA A 155 -11.49 -4.20 6.23
C ALA A 155 -11.87 -5.56 6.84
N LEU A 156 -11.37 -5.89 8.04
CA LEU A 156 -11.74 -7.11 8.77
C LEU A 156 -13.24 -7.18 9.08
N GLU A 157 -13.82 -6.07 9.54
CA GLU A 157 -15.26 -5.95 9.79
C GLU A 157 -16.07 -6.23 8.52
N ARG A 158 -15.75 -5.55 7.42
CA ARG A 158 -16.42 -5.72 6.12
C ARG A 158 -16.24 -7.13 5.55
N LEU A 159 -15.08 -7.75 5.78
CA LEU A 159 -14.83 -9.15 5.43
C LEU A 159 -15.52 -10.14 6.39
N SER A 160 -15.98 -9.73 7.56
CA SER A 160 -16.44 -10.62 8.63
C SER A 160 -15.42 -11.71 8.97
N LEU A 161 -14.13 -11.32 9.10
CA LEU A 161 -13.01 -12.20 9.44
C LEU A 161 -12.29 -11.68 10.69
N GLN A 162 -11.71 -12.62 11.46
CA GLN A 162 -10.88 -12.28 12.60
C GLN A 162 -9.43 -12.00 12.16
N PRO A 163 -8.65 -11.22 12.92
CA PRO A 163 -7.24 -10.94 12.59
C PRO A 163 -6.40 -12.21 12.33
N SER A 164 -6.67 -13.30 13.08
CA SER A 164 -5.96 -14.58 12.92
C SER A 164 -6.33 -15.37 11.67
N GLU A 165 -7.35 -14.95 10.93
CA GLU A 165 -7.84 -15.60 9.71
C GLU A 165 -7.34 -14.92 8.44
N VAL A 166 -6.58 -13.82 8.56
CA VAL A 166 -6.10 -13.04 7.41
C VAL A 166 -4.59 -12.79 7.48
N LEU A 167 -4.02 -12.52 6.33
CA LEU A 167 -2.68 -11.95 6.18
C LEU A 167 -2.81 -10.56 5.61
N ASN A 168 -1.96 -9.64 6.06
CA ASN A 168 -1.78 -8.33 5.44
C ASN A 168 -0.52 -8.36 4.56
N VAL A 169 -0.57 -7.74 3.39
CA VAL A 169 0.57 -7.64 2.47
C VAL A 169 0.76 -6.19 2.06
N GLY A 170 1.96 -5.68 2.24
CA GLY A 170 2.29 -4.29 1.89
C GLY A 170 3.79 -4.10 1.73
N ASP A 171 4.19 -2.95 1.18
CA ASP A 171 5.57 -2.64 0.82
C ASP A 171 6.26 -1.68 1.80
N THR A 172 5.53 -1.10 2.77
CA THR A 172 6.08 -0.10 3.68
C THR A 172 6.07 -0.54 5.15
N PRO A 173 6.95 0.06 5.99
CA PRO A 173 6.86 -0.07 7.45
C PRO A 173 5.50 0.36 8.03
N LEU A 174 4.76 1.23 7.32
CA LEU A 174 3.43 1.68 7.76
C LEU A 174 2.41 0.55 7.68
N ASP A 175 2.46 -0.27 6.62
CA ASP A 175 1.63 -1.46 6.47
C ASP A 175 1.90 -2.47 7.58
N VAL A 176 3.19 -2.68 7.86
CA VAL A 176 3.62 -3.62 8.89
C VAL A 176 3.14 -3.19 10.27
N ARG A 177 3.33 -1.92 10.62
CA ARG A 177 2.88 -1.37 11.91
C ARG A 177 1.36 -1.38 12.05
N ALA A 178 0.63 -1.04 10.98
CA ALA A 178 -0.83 -1.10 10.96
C ALA A 178 -1.32 -2.54 11.16
N GLY A 179 -0.69 -3.52 10.49
CA GLY A 179 -0.96 -4.94 10.67
C GLY A 179 -0.76 -5.39 12.11
N LEU A 180 0.42 -5.11 12.69
CA LEU A 180 0.71 -5.43 14.09
C LEU A 180 -0.30 -4.83 15.06
N ALA A 181 -0.64 -3.54 14.85
CA ALA A 181 -1.62 -2.85 15.69
C ALA A 181 -3.04 -3.41 15.55
N ALA A 182 -3.40 -3.96 14.37
CA ALA A 182 -4.65 -4.65 14.12
C ALA A 182 -4.64 -6.13 14.57
N GLY A 183 -3.49 -6.64 15.05
CA GLY A 183 -3.31 -8.06 15.40
C GLY A 183 -3.23 -8.99 14.18
N VAL A 184 -2.92 -8.45 12.99
CA VAL A 184 -2.82 -9.17 11.71
C VAL A 184 -1.35 -9.43 11.38
N GLU A 185 -1.05 -10.68 11.02
CA GLU A 185 0.27 -11.01 10.50
C GLU A 185 0.53 -10.30 9.17
N THR A 186 1.69 -9.62 9.07
CA THR A 186 2.05 -8.85 7.87
C THR A 186 3.26 -9.43 7.16
N ILE A 187 3.10 -9.59 5.86
CA ILE A 187 4.14 -9.96 4.90
C ILE A 187 4.57 -8.68 4.16
N GLY A 188 5.87 -8.41 4.15
CA GLY A 188 6.44 -7.32 3.37
C GLY A 188 6.76 -7.75 1.94
N VAL A 189 6.57 -6.86 0.96
CA VAL A 189 7.03 -7.04 -0.42
C VAL A 189 8.07 -5.97 -0.78
N LEU A 190 9.02 -6.30 -1.67
CA LEU A 190 10.15 -5.44 -2.02
C LEU A 190 9.95 -4.67 -3.34
N THR A 191 8.70 -4.53 -3.76
CA THR A 191 8.34 -3.86 -5.02
C THR A 191 8.06 -2.37 -4.85
N GLY A 192 8.01 -1.88 -3.62
CA GLY A 192 7.64 -0.50 -3.32
C GLY A 192 8.73 0.32 -2.65
N ALA A 193 8.35 1.21 -1.74
CA ALA A 193 9.24 2.20 -1.13
C ALA A 193 10.07 1.64 0.04
N GLY A 194 9.62 0.59 0.71
CA GLY A 194 10.29 0.03 1.88
C GLY A 194 11.45 -0.88 1.53
N THR A 195 12.56 -0.72 2.24
CA THR A 195 13.68 -1.67 2.19
C THR A 195 13.42 -2.90 3.06
N GLU A 196 14.08 -4.02 2.75
CA GLU A 196 14.01 -5.23 3.58
C GLU A 196 14.34 -4.94 5.04
N GLN A 197 15.36 -4.13 5.30
CA GLN A 197 15.75 -3.76 6.66
C GLN A 197 14.64 -2.99 7.38
N GLN A 198 13.98 -2.05 6.72
CA GLN A 198 12.89 -1.27 7.29
C GLN A 198 11.66 -2.14 7.57
N LEU A 199 11.29 -3.02 6.64
CA LEU A 199 10.14 -3.93 6.80
C LEU A 199 10.39 -4.92 7.94
N ARG A 200 11.58 -5.53 8.02
CA ARG A 200 11.97 -6.40 9.15
C ARG A 200 11.99 -5.65 10.48
N GLY A 201 12.57 -4.45 10.47
CA GLY A 201 12.63 -3.58 11.67
C GLY A 201 11.24 -3.15 12.16
N ALA A 202 10.27 -3.04 11.27
CA ALA A 202 8.87 -2.78 11.62
C ALA A 202 8.12 -4.01 12.15
N GLY A 203 8.67 -5.24 11.97
CA GLY A 203 8.10 -6.49 12.48
C GLY A 203 7.40 -7.35 11.43
N ALA A 204 7.70 -7.16 10.13
CA ALA A 204 7.18 -8.06 9.09
C ALA A 204 7.60 -9.50 9.37
N THR A 205 6.65 -10.43 9.35
CA THR A 205 6.91 -11.85 9.68
C THR A 205 7.61 -12.57 8.54
N ARG A 206 7.41 -12.11 7.32
CA ARG A 206 8.05 -12.59 6.08
C ARG A 206 8.30 -11.41 5.15
N ILE A 207 9.32 -11.59 4.30
CA ILE A 207 9.61 -10.68 3.20
C ILE A 207 9.59 -11.51 1.91
N LEU A 208 8.83 -11.06 0.95
CA LEU A 208 8.74 -11.64 -0.38
C LEU A 208 9.30 -10.65 -1.42
N PRO A 209 9.86 -11.14 -2.53
CA PRO A 209 10.36 -10.24 -3.58
C PRO A 209 9.25 -9.40 -4.21
N SER A 210 8.03 -9.95 -4.33
CA SER A 210 6.84 -9.30 -4.86
C SER A 210 5.59 -10.04 -4.39
N LEU A 211 4.41 -9.47 -4.69
CA LEU A 211 3.12 -10.14 -4.47
C LEU A 211 3.05 -11.50 -5.20
N CYS A 212 3.71 -11.63 -6.36
CA CYS A 212 3.70 -12.87 -7.16
C CYS A 212 4.27 -14.09 -6.42
N ALA A 213 5.08 -13.89 -5.40
CA ALA A 213 5.60 -14.98 -4.58
C ALA A 213 4.63 -15.46 -3.48
N LEU A 214 3.51 -14.76 -3.28
CA LEU A 214 2.55 -15.07 -2.22
C LEU A 214 1.86 -16.43 -2.40
N PRO A 215 1.38 -16.83 -3.60
CA PRO A 215 0.76 -18.15 -3.79
C PRO A 215 1.66 -19.30 -3.37
N ASP A 216 2.92 -19.30 -3.82
CA ASP A 216 3.90 -20.31 -3.45
C ASP A 216 4.22 -20.31 -1.95
N PHE A 217 4.29 -19.13 -1.34
CA PHE A 217 4.46 -19.01 0.10
C PHE A 217 3.30 -19.64 0.87
N LEU A 218 2.06 -19.41 0.44
CA LEU A 218 0.86 -19.99 1.05
C LEU A 218 0.90 -21.52 0.94
N ASP A 219 1.22 -22.05 -0.24
CA ASP A 219 1.31 -23.49 -0.48
C ASP A 219 2.35 -24.15 0.44
N ARG A 220 3.55 -23.58 0.53
CA ARG A 220 4.62 -24.12 1.40
C ARG A 220 4.33 -24.01 2.90
N THR A 221 3.54 -23.02 3.28
CA THR A 221 3.31 -22.74 4.71
C THR A 221 2.10 -23.48 5.26
N PHE A 222 1.07 -23.74 4.42
CA PHE A 222 -0.23 -24.23 4.83
C PHE A 222 -0.67 -25.54 4.15
N SER A 223 0.20 -26.19 3.33
CA SER A 223 -0.11 -27.43 2.60
C SER A 223 -0.46 -28.63 3.48
N ASP A 224 -0.07 -28.63 4.77
CA ASP A 224 -0.32 -29.75 5.69
C ASP A 224 -1.69 -29.65 6.42
N SER A 225 -2.56 -28.72 5.98
CA SER A 225 -3.84 -28.46 6.64
C SER A 225 -5.03 -29.05 5.86
N SER A 226 -4.88 -30.22 5.23
CA SER A 226 -6.04 -30.97 4.74
C SER A 226 -6.85 -31.46 5.94
N PRO A 227 -8.16 -31.19 6.03
CA PRO A 227 -8.99 -31.77 7.09
C PRO A 227 -9.10 -33.29 6.86
N GLU A 228 -8.81 -34.08 7.91
CA GLU A 228 -9.27 -35.46 8.01
C GLU A 228 -10.80 -35.50 8.11
#